data_3572198f69efd04e36522242a4ee7b40
#
_entry.id   3572198f69efd04e36522242a4ee7b40
#
_cell.length_a   1.000
_cell.length_b   1.000
_cell.length_c   1.000
_cell.angle_alpha   90.00
_cell.angle_beta   90.00
_cell.angle_gamma   90.00
#
_symmetry.space_group_name_H-M   'P 1'
#
loop_
_entity.id
_entity.type
_entity.pdbx_description
1 polymer ?
#
loop_
_entity_poly.entity_id
_entity_poly.type
_entity_poly.pdbx_seq_one_letter_code
_entity_poly.pdbx_strand_id
1 'polypeptide(L)'
;NTVVFFFSDHGDGIPRAKRWMYDSGLHVPFIVRWPGNLQPNTTTDRMVSFVDFAPTVLSIANVEIPKHMQGAAFLGKHEAKPREYVFAARDRMDERHDTIRAARDNRYKYIRNYQPDKPYDQYVSYCESWPIMQELRRVHNEGGLNGAQGLFFRSTKPLEELYDTESDPHELNNLAESPEHLEQFDLLRDAMDKWLSASNDLGVVPETELDRFVPARQPTLTGPSGAKYTVSDTLEKAQIFGKPLRHWIGELNGDDVLRRYRAIATIRLCTGDINDLLTKAIEDFDVCIAYWAAIGSGGPHRHASYLSLMQSLERYSTTIKLAAARGLLNISSAHSTIAAQAALDRMTDPN
;
A
#
# COMPACT_ATOMS: atom_id res chain seq x y z
N ASN A 1 -27.76 26.74 17.45
CA ASN A 1 -27.80 26.45 15.99
C ASN A 1 -26.42 26.12 15.41
N THR A 2 -25.51 25.54 16.22
CA THR A 2 -24.17 25.16 15.75
C THR A 2 -24.12 23.66 15.59
N VAL A 3 -23.62 23.19 14.43
CA VAL A 3 -23.24 21.79 14.23
C VAL A 3 -21.83 21.60 14.81
N VAL A 4 -21.64 20.56 15.60
CA VAL A 4 -20.34 20.23 16.19
C VAL A 4 -19.96 18.82 15.75
N PHE A 5 -18.77 18.67 15.16
CA PHE A 5 -18.11 17.40 14.91
C PHE A 5 -16.98 17.23 15.92
N PHE A 6 -17.02 16.17 16.70
CA PHE A 6 -15.94 15.78 17.58
C PHE A 6 -15.38 14.44 17.12
N PHE A 7 -14.10 14.39 16.82
CA PHE A 7 -13.42 13.20 16.28
C PHE A 7 -11.94 13.24 16.58
N SER A 8 -11.29 12.08 16.52
CA SER A 8 -9.84 11.99 16.45
C SER A 8 -9.41 11.98 14.97
N ASP A 9 -8.26 12.56 14.65
CA ASP A 9 -7.69 12.57 13.29
C ASP A 9 -7.04 11.22 12.92
N HIS A 10 -6.66 10.41 13.91
CA HIS A 10 -6.10 9.07 13.77
C HIS A 10 -6.24 8.30 15.10
N GLY A 11 -5.92 7.00 15.11
CA GLY A 11 -5.83 6.21 16.32
C GLY A 11 -4.68 6.59 17.22
N ASP A 12 -4.53 5.87 18.34
CA ASP A 12 -3.51 6.14 19.34
C ASP A 12 -2.09 6.14 18.74
N GLY A 13 -1.21 6.96 19.33
CA GLY A 13 0.19 7.07 18.97
C GLY A 13 1.06 5.88 19.43
N ILE A 14 0.58 4.66 19.32
CA ILE A 14 1.26 3.43 19.72
C ILE A 14 1.57 2.53 18.52
N PRO A 15 2.46 1.53 18.65
CA PRO A 15 2.72 0.55 17.60
C PRO A 15 1.45 -0.11 17.09
N ARG A 16 1.40 -0.37 15.79
CA ARG A 16 0.27 -1.02 15.11
C ARG A 16 -1.06 -0.25 15.15
N ALA A 17 -1.08 1.01 15.60
CA ALA A 17 -2.24 1.90 15.60
C ALA A 17 -2.03 3.05 14.61
N LYS A 18 -1.58 4.24 15.04
CA LYS A 18 -1.28 5.35 14.13
C LYS A 18 -0.38 4.88 12.97
N ARG A 19 -0.71 5.27 11.74
CA ARG A 19 -0.03 4.93 10.47
C ARG A 19 -0.29 3.51 9.94
N TRP A 20 -1.10 2.70 10.62
CA TRP A 20 -1.43 1.34 10.20
C TRP A 20 -2.87 1.19 9.74
N MET A 21 -3.15 0.13 8.95
CA MET A 21 -4.46 -0.10 8.36
C MET A 21 -5.44 -0.82 9.28
N TYR A 22 -5.06 -1.05 10.55
CA TYR A 22 -5.89 -1.71 11.56
C TYR A 22 -6.91 -0.75 12.17
N ASP A 23 -8.00 -1.27 12.73
CA ASP A 23 -9.04 -0.46 13.38
C ASP A 23 -8.47 0.40 14.52
N SER A 24 -7.45 -0.08 15.21
CA SER A 24 -6.70 0.72 16.21
C SER A 24 -6.12 2.03 15.64
N GLY A 25 -5.85 2.09 14.33
CA GLY A 25 -5.36 3.28 13.63
C GLY A 25 -6.42 4.06 12.88
N LEU A 26 -7.50 3.39 12.41
CA LEU A 26 -8.48 3.95 11.47
C LEU A 26 -9.87 4.15 12.07
N HIS A 27 -10.33 3.27 12.98
CA HIS A 27 -11.66 3.34 13.57
C HIS A 27 -11.64 4.27 14.77
N VAL A 28 -11.69 5.57 14.50
CA VAL A 28 -11.60 6.63 15.51
C VAL A 28 -12.96 7.03 16.06
N PRO A 29 -13.04 7.55 17.30
CA PRO A 29 -14.25 8.14 17.84
C PRO A 29 -14.78 9.26 16.95
N PHE A 30 -16.08 9.24 16.68
CA PHE A 30 -16.75 10.28 15.92
C PHE A 30 -18.13 10.60 16.50
N ILE A 31 -18.36 11.83 16.90
CA ILE A 31 -19.62 12.30 17.48
C ILE A 31 -20.10 13.53 16.72
N VAL A 32 -21.37 13.55 16.36
CA VAL A 32 -22.01 14.71 15.73
C VAL A 32 -23.12 15.22 16.62
N ARG A 33 -23.08 16.52 16.90
CA ARG A 33 -24.17 17.24 17.55
C ARG A 33 -24.79 18.22 16.56
N TRP A 34 -26.06 18.01 16.21
CA TRP A 34 -26.82 18.89 15.33
C TRP A 34 -28.22 19.12 15.89
N PRO A 35 -28.40 20.14 16.75
CA PRO A 35 -29.66 20.41 17.43
C PRO A 35 -30.82 20.62 16.45
N GLY A 36 -31.95 19.96 16.73
CA GLY A 36 -33.16 20.06 15.89
C GLY A 36 -33.15 19.20 14.61
N ASN A 37 -32.03 18.54 14.27
CA ASN A 37 -31.92 17.70 13.08
C ASN A 37 -31.50 16.24 13.40
N LEU A 38 -30.72 16.02 14.45
CA LEU A 38 -30.36 14.69 14.91
C LEU A 38 -31.00 14.42 16.28
N GLN A 39 -31.45 13.18 16.45
CA GLN A 39 -31.96 12.74 17.76
C GLN A 39 -30.79 12.59 18.75
N PRO A 40 -30.92 13.11 19.98
CA PRO A 40 -29.90 12.92 21.00
C PRO A 40 -29.82 11.47 21.44
N ASN A 41 -28.67 11.05 21.97
CA ASN A 41 -28.42 9.71 22.53
C ASN A 41 -28.68 8.56 21.53
N THR A 42 -28.42 8.76 20.26
CA THR A 42 -28.49 7.73 19.23
C THR A 42 -27.07 7.36 18.75
N THR A 43 -26.92 6.12 18.32
CA THR A 43 -25.72 5.62 17.65
C THR A 43 -26.08 5.07 16.27
N THR A 44 -25.09 4.99 15.41
CA THR A 44 -25.22 4.40 14.07
C THR A 44 -23.94 3.64 13.72
N ASP A 45 -24.09 2.56 12.99
CA ASP A 45 -23.02 1.76 12.41
C ASP A 45 -22.68 2.19 10.98
N ARG A 46 -23.27 3.31 10.51
CA ARG A 46 -22.97 3.88 9.20
C ARG A 46 -21.49 4.15 9.02
N MET A 47 -20.88 3.52 8.03
CA MET A 47 -19.50 3.77 7.70
C MET A 47 -19.31 5.18 7.12
N VAL A 48 -18.34 5.90 7.69
CA VAL A 48 -17.95 7.25 7.30
C VAL A 48 -16.43 7.30 7.12
N SER A 49 -15.97 7.98 6.09
CA SER A 49 -14.55 8.25 5.87
C SER A 49 -14.26 9.75 5.95
N PHE A 50 -13.03 10.16 6.28
CA PHE A 50 -12.68 11.59 6.33
C PHE A 50 -12.90 12.33 5.01
N VAL A 51 -12.82 11.66 3.87
CA VAL A 51 -13.16 12.26 2.56
C VAL A 51 -14.62 12.73 2.50
N ASP A 52 -15.49 12.23 3.37
CA ASP A 52 -16.92 12.53 3.44
C ASP A 52 -17.21 13.81 4.25
N PHE A 53 -16.26 14.32 5.03
CA PHE A 53 -16.50 15.46 5.93
C PHE A 53 -16.76 16.74 5.16
N ALA A 54 -15.92 17.09 4.19
CA ALA A 54 -16.09 18.30 3.40
C ALA A 54 -17.41 18.30 2.62
N PRO A 55 -17.79 17.26 1.85
CA PRO A 55 -19.11 17.22 1.21
C PRO A 55 -20.26 17.23 2.22
N THR A 56 -20.11 16.67 3.42
CA THR A 56 -21.14 16.74 4.46
C THR A 56 -21.33 18.15 5.00
N VAL A 57 -20.25 18.90 5.22
CA VAL A 57 -20.33 20.30 5.64
C VAL A 57 -21.06 21.15 4.58
N LEU A 58 -20.75 20.96 3.30
CA LEU A 58 -21.46 21.64 2.20
C LEU A 58 -22.95 21.24 2.17
N SER A 59 -23.25 19.97 2.35
CA SER A 59 -24.61 19.44 2.40
C SER A 59 -25.43 20.05 3.55
N ILE A 60 -24.85 20.16 4.74
CA ILE A 60 -25.46 20.81 5.92
C ILE A 60 -25.71 22.31 5.63
N ALA A 61 -24.78 22.96 4.96
CA ALA A 61 -24.91 24.37 4.57
C ALA A 61 -25.84 24.59 3.37
N ASN A 62 -26.44 23.53 2.82
CA ASN A 62 -27.28 23.57 1.62
C ASN A 62 -26.54 24.14 0.38
N VAL A 63 -25.25 23.82 0.26
CA VAL A 63 -24.40 24.17 -0.88
C VAL A 63 -24.19 22.93 -1.74
N GLU A 64 -24.20 23.08 -3.07
CA GLU A 64 -23.90 22.00 -3.98
C GLU A 64 -22.49 21.44 -3.77
N ILE A 65 -22.36 20.11 -3.82
CA ILE A 65 -21.09 19.43 -3.68
C ILE A 65 -20.37 19.42 -5.04
N PRO A 66 -19.17 20.01 -5.13
CA PRO A 66 -18.40 20.01 -6.38
C PRO A 66 -18.10 18.61 -6.88
N LYS A 67 -18.18 18.37 -8.19
CA LYS A 67 -18.01 17.05 -8.83
C LYS A 67 -16.62 16.43 -8.63
N HIS A 68 -15.60 17.22 -8.32
CA HIS A 68 -14.25 16.72 -8.06
C HIS A 68 -14.07 16.15 -6.66
N MET A 69 -15.02 16.34 -5.74
CA MET A 69 -14.98 15.73 -4.41
C MET A 69 -15.32 14.25 -4.50
N GLN A 70 -14.44 13.41 -3.98
CA GLN A 70 -14.59 11.94 -3.98
C GLN A 70 -15.47 11.42 -2.83
N GLY A 71 -15.63 12.21 -1.77
CA GLY A 71 -16.45 11.89 -0.62
C GLY A 71 -17.95 11.96 -0.89
N ALA A 72 -18.73 11.34 -0.03
CA ALA A 72 -20.19 11.34 -0.06
C ALA A 72 -20.75 11.92 1.23
N ALA A 73 -21.66 12.90 1.14
CA ALA A 73 -22.26 13.49 2.32
C ALA A 73 -23.07 12.44 3.10
N PHE A 74 -22.86 12.37 4.41
CA PHE A 74 -23.60 11.46 5.28
C PHE A 74 -24.69 12.18 6.12
N LEU A 75 -24.80 13.49 6.03
CA LEU A 75 -25.83 14.31 6.63
C LEU A 75 -26.19 15.50 5.71
N GLY A 76 -27.38 16.09 5.93
CA GLY A 76 -27.83 17.30 5.27
C GLY A 76 -28.65 17.05 4.00
N LYS A 77 -28.86 18.12 3.22
CA LYS A 77 -29.76 18.09 2.05
C LYS A 77 -29.29 17.16 0.92
N HIS A 78 -27.99 17.01 0.76
CA HIS A 78 -27.37 16.22 -0.29
C HIS A 78 -26.83 14.88 0.26
N GLU A 79 -27.49 14.37 1.31
CA GLU A 79 -27.11 13.10 1.91
C GLU A 79 -27.17 11.96 0.90
N ALA A 80 -26.07 11.22 0.81
CA ALA A 80 -25.92 10.05 -0.06
C ALA A 80 -26.36 8.75 0.65
N LYS A 81 -26.56 7.69 -0.13
CA LYS A 81 -26.76 6.34 0.44
C LYS A 81 -25.55 5.92 1.27
N PRO A 82 -25.75 5.13 2.34
CA PRO A 82 -24.66 4.53 3.09
C PRO A 82 -23.67 3.79 2.19
N ARG A 83 -22.41 3.84 2.53
CA ARG A 83 -21.36 3.10 1.82
C ARG A 83 -21.42 1.62 2.19
N GLU A 84 -21.14 0.76 1.23
CA GLU A 84 -20.91 -0.66 1.48
C GLU A 84 -19.46 -0.92 1.94
N TYR A 85 -18.52 -0.07 1.50
CA TYR A 85 -17.10 -0.18 1.83
C TYR A 85 -16.47 1.18 2.14
N VAL A 86 -15.51 1.18 3.04
CA VAL A 86 -14.52 2.24 3.20
C VAL A 86 -13.15 1.72 2.82
N PHE A 87 -12.30 2.64 2.32
CA PHE A 87 -10.96 2.30 1.84
C PHE A 87 -9.91 3.14 2.55
N ALA A 88 -8.73 2.55 2.74
CA ALA A 88 -7.59 3.25 3.29
C ALA A 88 -6.31 2.91 2.53
N ALA A 89 -5.37 3.83 2.54
CA ALA A 89 -4.09 3.71 1.87
C ALA A 89 -2.95 4.19 2.77
N ARG A 90 -1.84 3.49 2.70
CA ARG A 90 -0.57 3.91 3.25
C ARG A 90 0.47 3.81 2.14
N ASP A 91 1.23 4.87 1.93
CA ASP A 91 2.33 4.90 0.96
C ASP A 91 3.59 5.50 1.59
N ARG A 92 3.70 6.82 1.50
CA ARG A 92 4.83 7.61 1.99
C ARG A 92 4.45 8.18 3.33
N MET A 93 4.93 7.53 4.38
CA MET A 93 4.60 7.91 5.74
C MET A 93 5.88 8.30 6.47
N ASP A 94 6.02 9.58 6.78
CA ASP A 94 7.26 10.17 7.28
C ASP A 94 8.44 9.77 6.36
N GLU A 95 9.55 9.28 6.88
CA GLU A 95 10.71 8.82 6.11
C GLU A 95 10.59 7.39 5.56
N ARG A 96 9.39 6.78 5.60
CA ARG A 96 9.18 5.40 5.13
C ARG A 96 8.16 5.32 4.00
N HIS A 97 8.50 4.49 3.02
CA HIS A 97 7.60 4.12 1.94
C HIS A 97 7.20 2.65 2.07
N ASP A 98 5.89 2.39 2.15
CA ASP A 98 5.34 1.04 2.26
C ASP A 98 3.92 1.02 1.69
N THR A 99 3.75 0.53 0.48
CA THR A 99 2.47 0.56 -0.23
C THR A 99 1.51 -0.50 0.32
N ILE A 100 0.52 -0.04 1.08
CA ILE A 100 -0.52 -0.89 1.69
C ILE A 100 -1.89 -0.32 1.35
N ARG A 101 -2.86 -1.19 1.10
CA ARG A 101 -4.26 -0.84 0.85
C ARG A 101 -5.18 -1.65 1.75
N ALA A 102 -6.25 -1.01 2.23
CA ALA A 102 -7.29 -1.69 2.99
C ALA A 102 -8.68 -1.39 2.42
N ALA A 103 -9.54 -2.39 2.43
CA ALA A 103 -10.98 -2.30 2.21
C ALA A 103 -11.70 -2.88 3.43
N ARG A 104 -12.74 -2.21 3.91
CA ARG A 104 -13.52 -2.62 5.06
C ARG A 104 -15.01 -2.49 4.77
N ASP A 105 -15.79 -3.52 5.07
CA ASP A 105 -17.24 -3.44 5.26
C ASP A 105 -17.58 -3.25 6.75
N ASN A 106 -18.82 -3.44 7.16
CA ASN A 106 -19.22 -3.27 8.56
C ASN A 106 -18.54 -4.28 9.51
N ARG A 107 -18.11 -5.45 9.02
CA ARG A 107 -17.56 -6.52 9.85
C ARG A 107 -16.16 -6.94 9.46
N TYR A 108 -15.88 -7.11 8.17
CA TYR A 108 -14.62 -7.65 7.70
C TYR A 108 -13.69 -6.57 7.16
N LYS A 109 -12.40 -6.77 7.36
CA LYS A 109 -11.34 -5.93 6.79
C LYS A 109 -10.36 -6.77 6.00
N TYR A 110 -10.12 -6.37 4.77
CA TYR A 110 -9.10 -6.91 3.88
C TYR A 110 -7.94 -5.92 3.76
N ILE A 111 -6.70 -6.43 3.84
CA ILE A 111 -5.47 -5.64 3.67
C ILE A 111 -4.61 -6.30 2.59
N ARG A 112 -4.05 -5.47 1.70
CA ARG A 112 -3.10 -5.90 0.65
C ARG A 112 -1.76 -5.20 0.85
N ASN A 113 -0.69 -5.99 0.97
CA ASN A 113 0.68 -5.53 1.15
C ASN A 113 1.46 -5.66 -0.16
N TYR A 114 1.76 -4.54 -0.83
CA TYR A 114 2.58 -4.53 -2.05
C TYR A 114 4.07 -4.67 -1.76
N GLN A 115 4.51 -4.47 -0.53
CA GLN A 115 5.90 -4.65 -0.08
C GLN A 115 5.95 -5.57 1.16
N PRO A 116 5.59 -6.86 1.00
CA PRO A 116 5.57 -7.82 2.11
C PRO A 116 6.98 -8.11 2.64
N ASP A 117 8.02 -7.86 1.86
CA ASP A 117 9.43 -7.97 2.21
C ASP A 117 9.90 -6.93 3.25
N LYS A 118 9.09 -5.90 3.53
CA LYS A 118 9.35 -4.92 4.59
C LYS A 118 8.70 -5.35 5.90
N PRO A 119 9.40 -5.19 7.05
CA PRO A 119 8.81 -5.46 8.37
C PRO A 119 7.73 -4.45 8.72
N TYR A 120 6.96 -4.73 9.76
CA TYR A 120 6.08 -3.73 10.36
C TYR A 120 6.88 -2.69 11.15
N ASP A 121 7.84 -3.13 11.98
CA ASP A 121 8.74 -2.22 12.69
C ASP A 121 9.77 -1.64 11.71
N GLN A 122 9.47 -0.46 11.21
CA GLN A 122 10.38 0.34 10.40
C GLN A 122 10.79 1.57 11.20
N TYR A 123 12.07 1.93 11.12
CA TYR A 123 12.56 3.15 11.77
C TYR A 123 11.75 4.37 11.30
N VAL A 124 11.18 5.10 12.25
CA VAL A 124 10.53 6.39 12.06
C VAL A 124 10.98 7.28 13.21
N SER A 125 11.69 8.37 12.93
CA SER A 125 12.29 9.24 13.94
C SER A 125 11.29 9.70 15.01
N TYR A 126 10.06 9.99 14.59
CA TYR A 126 8.98 10.34 15.51
C TYR A 126 8.65 9.20 16.50
N CYS A 127 8.65 7.95 16.07
CA CYS A 127 8.35 6.80 16.94
C CYS A 127 9.53 6.49 17.88
N GLU A 128 10.78 6.78 17.47
CA GLU A 128 11.97 6.54 18.28
C GLU A 128 12.01 7.40 19.55
N SER A 129 11.33 8.53 19.55
CA SER A 129 11.21 9.39 20.73
C SER A 129 10.28 8.84 21.81
N TRP A 130 9.57 7.76 21.54
CA TRP A 130 8.55 7.22 22.46
C TRP A 130 9.12 6.13 23.36
N PRO A 131 8.96 6.26 24.68
CA PRO A 131 9.45 5.25 25.64
C PRO A 131 8.87 3.85 25.38
N ILE A 132 7.63 3.76 24.89
CA ILE A 132 6.99 2.48 24.58
C ILE A 132 7.71 1.70 23.46
N MET A 133 8.20 2.39 22.42
CA MET A 133 8.95 1.72 21.35
C MET A 133 10.30 1.23 21.82
N GLN A 134 10.99 2.02 22.65
CA GLN A 134 12.27 1.64 23.24
C GLN A 134 12.11 0.40 24.12
N GLU A 135 11.08 0.38 24.97
CA GLU A 135 10.79 -0.76 25.84
C GLU A 135 10.39 -2.02 25.04
N LEU A 136 9.52 -1.89 24.04
CA LEU A 136 9.13 -3.03 23.20
C LEU A 136 10.32 -3.65 22.47
N ARG A 137 11.25 -2.83 21.94
CA ARG A 137 12.48 -3.33 21.32
C ARG A 137 13.41 -3.99 22.31
N ARG A 138 13.53 -3.44 23.52
CA ARG A 138 14.31 -4.08 24.60
C ARG A 138 13.75 -5.47 24.90
N VAL A 139 12.44 -5.56 25.15
CA VAL A 139 11.77 -6.84 25.46
C VAL A 139 11.84 -7.82 24.27
N HIS A 140 11.73 -7.32 23.02
CA HIS A 140 11.91 -8.13 21.82
C HIS A 140 13.29 -8.75 21.75
N ASN A 141 14.34 -7.95 21.98
CA ASN A 141 15.74 -8.41 21.94
C ASN A 141 16.05 -9.44 23.05
N GLU A 142 15.33 -9.36 24.17
CA GLU A 142 15.41 -10.31 25.27
C GLU A 142 14.54 -11.57 25.06
N GLY A 143 13.77 -11.64 23.98
CA GLY A 143 12.87 -12.75 23.69
C GLY A 143 11.63 -12.80 24.58
N GLY A 144 11.28 -11.68 25.23
CA GLY A 144 10.19 -11.60 26.23
C GLY A 144 8.81 -11.23 25.67
N LEU A 145 8.66 -10.97 24.36
CA LEU A 145 7.37 -10.64 23.77
C LEU A 145 6.45 -11.88 23.70
N ASN A 146 5.16 -11.66 23.97
CA ASN A 146 4.14 -12.67 23.68
C ASN A 146 3.82 -12.74 22.18
N GLY A 147 2.99 -13.73 21.76
CA GLY A 147 2.65 -13.96 20.37
C GLY A 147 2.03 -12.74 19.66
N ALA A 148 1.11 -12.05 20.34
CA ALA A 148 0.45 -10.85 19.77
C ALA A 148 1.42 -9.67 19.62
N GLN A 149 2.26 -9.41 20.63
CA GLN A 149 3.28 -8.36 20.58
C GLN A 149 4.34 -8.65 19.51
N GLY A 150 4.72 -9.92 19.35
CA GLY A 150 5.70 -10.38 18.37
C GLY A 150 5.26 -10.18 16.91
N LEU A 151 3.95 -10.02 16.63
CA LEU A 151 3.46 -9.75 15.28
C LEU A 151 4.07 -8.49 14.67
N PHE A 152 4.25 -7.45 15.48
CA PHE A 152 4.82 -6.18 15.01
C PHE A 152 6.31 -6.27 14.63
N PHE A 153 7.03 -7.24 15.18
CA PHE A 153 8.47 -7.44 14.95
C PHE A 153 8.79 -8.53 13.92
N ARG A 154 7.78 -9.01 13.19
CA ARG A 154 8.02 -9.93 12.07
C ARG A 154 8.84 -9.23 10.98
N SER A 155 9.81 -9.95 10.43
CA SER A 155 10.68 -9.44 9.35
C SER A 155 9.95 -9.24 8.02
N THR A 156 8.79 -9.90 7.86
CA THR A 156 7.94 -9.80 6.66
C THR A 156 6.47 -9.67 7.05
N LYS A 157 5.66 -9.14 6.13
CA LYS A 157 4.21 -9.08 6.24
C LYS A 157 3.56 -10.18 5.39
N PRO A 158 2.36 -10.68 5.73
CA PRO A 158 1.54 -11.44 4.81
C PRO A 158 1.29 -10.64 3.52
N LEU A 159 1.14 -11.33 2.39
CA LEU A 159 0.78 -10.71 1.13
C LEU A 159 -0.62 -10.09 1.19
N GLU A 160 -1.55 -10.84 1.80
CA GLU A 160 -2.93 -10.45 2.03
C GLU A 160 -3.36 -10.80 3.46
N GLU A 161 -4.23 -9.98 4.01
CA GLU A 161 -4.77 -10.18 5.34
C GLU A 161 -6.30 -10.02 5.29
N LEU A 162 -7.02 -10.84 6.06
CA LEU A 162 -8.45 -10.72 6.30
C LEU A 162 -8.72 -10.83 7.78
N TYR A 163 -9.54 -9.95 8.31
CA TYR A 163 -9.92 -9.95 9.72
C TYR A 163 -11.43 -9.83 9.89
N ASP A 164 -12.00 -10.58 10.83
CA ASP A 164 -13.35 -10.39 11.34
C ASP A 164 -13.29 -9.45 12.54
N THR A 165 -13.56 -8.18 12.34
CA THR A 165 -13.36 -7.15 13.36
C THR A 165 -14.40 -7.20 14.49
N GLU A 166 -15.45 -8.01 14.38
CA GLU A 166 -16.41 -8.27 15.47
C GLU A 166 -15.87 -9.32 16.44
N SER A 167 -15.37 -10.45 15.92
CA SER A 167 -14.85 -11.54 16.77
C SER A 167 -13.39 -11.33 17.16
N ASP A 168 -12.62 -10.58 16.39
CA ASP A 168 -11.22 -10.25 16.60
C ASP A 168 -10.99 -8.73 16.47
N PRO A 169 -11.44 -7.92 17.43
CA PRO A 169 -11.34 -6.46 17.36
C PRO A 169 -9.89 -5.94 17.42
N HIS A 170 -8.93 -6.80 17.73
CA HIS A 170 -7.50 -6.47 17.70
C HIS A 170 -6.80 -6.92 16.42
N GLU A 171 -7.51 -7.60 15.51
CA GLU A 171 -7.01 -8.02 14.20
C GLU A 171 -5.70 -8.84 14.31
N LEU A 172 -5.71 -9.85 15.17
CA LEU A 172 -4.57 -10.71 15.46
C LEU A 172 -4.57 -11.99 14.62
N ASN A 173 -5.76 -12.46 14.22
CA ASN A 173 -5.96 -13.73 13.52
C ASN A 173 -6.25 -13.47 12.04
N ASN A 174 -5.22 -13.60 11.19
CA ASN A 174 -5.39 -13.46 9.75
C ASN A 174 -6.16 -14.64 9.16
N LEU A 175 -7.34 -14.38 8.59
CA LEU A 175 -8.26 -15.35 7.99
C LEU A 175 -8.08 -15.50 6.47
N ALA A 176 -7.06 -14.88 5.86
CA ALA A 176 -6.87 -14.86 4.40
C ALA A 176 -6.72 -16.27 3.79
N GLU A 177 -6.27 -17.25 4.56
CA GLU A 177 -6.12 -18.65 4.15
C GLU A 177 -7.26 -19.56 4.65
N SER A 178 -8.29 -18.99 5.32
CA SER A 178 -9.41 -19.76 5.86
C SER A 178 -10.43 -20.07 4.77
N PRO A 179 -10.69 -21.36 4.45
CA PRO A 179 -11.68 -21.74 3.46
C PRO A 179 -13.11 -21.25 3.79
N GLU A 180 -13.42 -21.11 5.07
CA GLU A 180 -14.74 -20.66 5.55
C GLU A 180 -15.01 -19.18 5.25
N HIS A 181 -13.96 -18.39 5.00
CA HIS A 181 -14.03 -16.95 4.75
C HIS A 181 -13.68 -16.56 3.32
N LEU A 182 -13.54 -17.55 2.42
CA LEU A 182 -13.09 -17.31 1.04
C LEU A 182 -14.04 -16.37 0.27
N GLU A 183 -15.36 -16.55 0.42
CA GLU A 183 -16.34 -15.68 -0.23
C GLU A 183 -16.17 -14.23 0.19
N GLN A 184 -16.07 -13.98 1.50
CA GLN A 184 -15.90 -12.64 2.05
C GLN A 184 -14.56 -12.02 1.64
N PHE A 185 -13.52 -12.84 1.60
CA PHE A 185 -12.18 -12.46 1.15
C PHE A 185 -12.22 -11.98 -0.31
N ASP A 186 -12.86 -12.74 -1.20
CA ASP A 186 -12.96 -12.40 -2.61
C ASP A 186 -13.83 -11.15 -2.85
N LEU A 187 -14.92 -10.98 -2.11
CA LEU A 187 -15.77 -9.78 -2.19
C LEU A 187 -14.99 -8.50 -1.88
N LEU A 188 -14.22 -8.49 -0.77
CA LEU A 188 -13.42 -7.33 -0.37
C LEU A 188 -12.23 -7.09 -1.31
N ARG A 189 -11.63 -8.16 -1.82
CA ARG A 189 -10.58 -8.10 -2.83
C ARG A 189 -11.07 -7.43 -4.12
N ASP A 190 -12.25 -7.83 -4.60
CA ASP A 190 -12.87 -7.24 -5.78
C ASP A 190 -13.30 -5.79 -5.57
N ALA A 191 -13.84 -5.45 -4.40
CA ALA A 191 -14.13 -4.07 -4.02
C ALA A 191 -12.87 -3.19 -4.05
N MET A 192 -11.75 -3.72 -3.52
CA MET A 192 -10.45 -3.07 -3.57
C MET A 192 -9.97 -2.83 -5.00
N ASP A 193 -10.03 -3.84 -5.87
CA ASP A 193 -9.59 -3.73 -7.27
C ASP A 193 -10.42 -2.68 -8.05
N LYS A 194 -11.73 -2.63 -7.81
CA LYS A 194 -12.61 -1.61 -8.37
C LYS A 194 -12.23 -0.21 -7.90
N TRP A 195 -11.99 -0.06 -6.60
CA TRP A 195 -11.59 1.24 -6.02
C TRP A 195 -10.23 1.71 -6.55
N LEU A 196 -9.22 0.85 -6.60
CA LEU A 196 -7.90 1.16 -7.15
C LEU A 196 -7.96 1.65 -8.60
N SER A 197 -8.86 1.05 -9.39
CA SER A 197 -9.07 1.44 -10.79
C SER A 197 -9.81 2.77 -10.90
N ALA A 198 -10.87 2.96 -10.11
CA ALA A 198 -11.70 4.16 -10.16
C ALA A 198 -10.98 5.41 -9.60
N SER A 199 -10.10 5.23 -8.62
CA SER A 199 -9.35 6.33 -7.99
C SER A 199 -8.07 6.73 -8.74
N ASN A 200 -7.67 5.98 -9.78
CA ASN A 200 -6.37 6.15 -10.44
C ASN A 200 -5.22 6.12 -9.42
N ASP A 201 -5.19 5.09 -8.60
CA ASP A 201 -4.27 4.96 -7.47
C ASP A 201 -2.80 5.15 -7.87
N LEU A 202 -2.11 6.12 -7.24
CA LEU A 202 -0.71 6.47 -7.48
C LEU A 202 0.27 5.84 -6.49
N GLY A 203 -0.19 4.97 -5.58
CA GLY A 203 0.65 4.41 -4.53
C GLY A 203 1.81 3.55 -5.02
N VAL A 204 1.69 2.97 -6.21
CA VAL A 204 2.77 2.20 -6.87
C VAL A 204 3.74 3.08 -7.68
N VAL A 205 3.48 4.38 -7.80
CA VAL A 205 4.39 5.31 -8.47
C VAL A 205 5.50 5.70 -7.50
N PRO A 206 6.80 5.56 -7.84
CA PRO A 206 7.89 6.07 -7.01
C PRO A 206 7.73 7.58 -6.76
N GLU A 207 8.08 8.05 -5.57
CA GLU A 207 7.87 9.45 -5.16
C GLU A 207 8.52 10.46 -6.13
N THR A 208 9.71 10.15 -6.60
CA THR A 208 10.45 10.97 -7.57
C THR A 208 9.76 11.11 -8.92
N GLU A 209 8.81 10.24 -9.23
CA GLU A 209 8.05 10.25 -10.48
C GLU A 209 6.64 10.84 -10.33
N LEU A 210 6.21 11.19 -9.12
CA LEU A 210 4.86 11.70 -8.87
C LEU A 210 4.55 13.00 -9.61
N ASP A 211 5.55 13.87 -9.79
CA ASP A 211 5.39 15.14 -10.53
C ASP A 211 4.88 14.91 -11.96
N ARG A 212 5.08 13.72 -12.54
CA ARG A 212 4.56 13.33 -13.85
C ARG A 212 3.04 13.23 -13.89
N PHE A 213 2.39 13.12 -12.74
CA PHE A 213 0.93 12.97 -12.61
C PHE A 213 0.24 14.24 -12.09
N VAL A 214 0.98 15.35 -11.92
CA VAL A 214 0.40 16.63 -11.55
C VAL A 214 -0.23 17.28 -12.77
N PRO A 215 -1.53 17.65 -12.74
CA PRO A 215 -2.27 18.14 -13.91
C PRO A 215 -1.65 19.36 -14.62
N ALA A 216 -0.93 20.22 -13.88
CA ALA A 216 -0.27 21.41 -14.42
C ALA A 216 1.01 21.10 -15.23
N ARG A 217 1.54 19.91 -15.10
CA ARG A 217 2.68 19.39 -15.84
C ARG A 217 2.23 18.09 -16.50
N GLN A 218 1.30 18.15 -17.48
CA GLN A 218 0.94 16.95 -18.22
C GLN A 218 2.23 16.30 -18.71
N PRO A 219 2.66 15.19 -18.15
CA PRO A 219 3.77 14.47 -18.72
C PRO A 219 3.27 13.93 -20.05
N THR A 220 4.10 13.97 -21.03
CA THR A 220 4.02 13.02 -22.11
C THR A 220 4.22 11.66 -21.42
N LEU A 221 3.14 11.03 -21.00
CA LEU A 221 3.14 9.63 -20.59
C LEU A 221 3.66 8.94 -21.87
N THR A 222 4.95 8.63 -21.87
CA THR A 222 5.52 7.86 -22.97
C THR A 222 4.69 6.59 -23.02
N GLY A 223 4.01 6.40 -24.13
CA GLY A 223 3.25 5.19 -24.42
C GLY A 223 4.12 3.95 -24.18
N PRO A 224 3.58 2.75 -24.33
CA PRO A 224 4.31 1.53 -24.08
C PRO A 224 5.68 1.61 -24.71
N SER A 225 6.72 1.24 -23.97
CA SER A 225 8.12 1.21 -24.43
C SER A 225 8.33 0.32 -25.67
N GLY A 226 7.26 -0.29 -26.19
CA GLY A 226 7.28 -1.31 -27.23
C GLY A 226 7.75 -2.68 -26.70
N ALA A 227 8.23 -2.75 -25.47
CA ALA A 227 8.63 -4.01 -24.89
C ALA A 227 7.39 -4.91 -24.64
N LYS A 228 7.48 -6.17 -25.09
CA LYS A 228 6.49 -7.21 -24.79
C LYS A 228 7.06 -8.13 -23.72
N TYR A 229 6.27 -8.35 -22.68
CA TYR A 229 6.62 -9.21 -21.54
C TYR A 229 5.86 -10.53 -21.63
N THR A 230 6.55 -11.62 -21.36
CA THR A 230 6.01 -12.99 -21.37
C THR A 230 6.61 -13.81 -20.23
N VAL A 231 5.95 -14.87 -19.86
CA VAL A 231 6.47 -15.94 -18.96
C VAL A 231 6.16 -17.30 -19.59
N SER A 232 6.69 -18.37 -19.00
CA SER A 232 6.38 -19.73 -19.44
C SER A 232 4.91 -20.07 -19.17
N ASP A 233 4.31 -20.91 -20.01
CA ASP A 233 2.90 -21.35 -19.92
C ASP A 233 2.56 -21.97 -18.55
N THR A 234 3.54 -22.62 -17.91
CA THR A 234 3.37 -23.21 -16.58
C THR A 234 3.18 -22.15 -15.49
N LEU A 235 3.80 -20.98 -15.64
CA LEU A 235 3.69 -19.87 -14.69
C LEU A 235 2.48 -18.98 -14.94
N GLU A 236 1.94 -18.94 -16.16
CA GLU A 236 0.77 -18.12 -16.48
C GLU A 236 -0.44 -18.35 -15.55
N LYS A 237 -0.54 -19.55 -14.96
CA LYS A 237 -1.62 -19.95 -14.05
C LYS A 237 -1.36 -19.60 -12.59
N ALA A 238 -0.14 -19.22 -12.22
CA ALA A 238 0.19 -18.80 -10.84
C ALA A 238 -0.72 -17.64 -10.41
N GLN A 239 -1.26 -17.74 -9.20
CA GLN A 239 -2.21 -16.75 -8.68
C GLN A 239 -1.50 -15.68 -7.84
N ILE A 240 -1.82 -14.43 -8.11
CA ILE A 240 -1.40 -13.30 -7.28
C ILE A 240 -2.61 -12.36 -7.12
N PHE A 241 -2.99 -12.06 -5.90
CA PHE A 241 -4.18 -11.28 -5.59
C PHE A 241 -5.45 -11.82 -6.29
N GLY A 242 -5.63 -13.15 -6.29
CA GLY A 242 -6.79 -13.82 -6.85
C GLY A 242 -6.86 -13.84 -8.38
N LYS A 243 -5.85 -13.35 -9.08
CA LYS A 243 -5.80 -13.33 -10.55
C LYS A 243 -4.60 -14.10 -11.08
N PRO A 244 -4.74 -14.85 -12.18
CA PRO A 244 -3.63 -15.58 -12.77
C PRO A 244 -2.56 -14.61 -13.29
N LEU A 245 -1.31 -15.04 -13.26
CA LEU A 245 -0.16 -14.22 -13.70
C LEU A 245 -0.32 -13.70 -15.13
N ARG A 246 -0.92 -14.48 -16.03
CA ARG A 246 -1.26 -14.03 -17.40
C ARG A 246 -2.11 -12.76 -17.44
N HIS A 247 -3.00 -12.56 -16.43
CA HIS A 247 -3.79 -11.32 -16.34
C HIS A 247 -2.87 -10.13 -16.10
N TRP A 248 -1.96 -10.24 -15.14
CA TRP A 248 -1.00 -9.17 -14.82
C TRP A 248 -0.02 -8.90 -15.96
N ILE A 249 0.39 -9.92 -16.71
CA ILE A 249 1.19 -9.76 -17.92
C ILE A 249 0.40 -9.02 -19.01
N GLY A 250 -0.89 -9.33 -19.16
CA GLY A 250 -1.77 -8.57 -20.04
C GLY A 250 -1.86 -7.10 -19.68
N GLU A 251 -2.04 -6.78 -18.40
CA GLU A 251 -2.03 -5.39 -17.89
C GLU A 251 -0.67 -4.70 -18.11
N LEU A 252 0.45 -5.41 -17.87
CA LEU A 252 1.80 -4.86 -18.11
C LEU A 252 2.07 -4.54 -19.58
N ASN A 253 1.50 -5.32 -20.49
CA ASN A 253 1.60 -5.11 -21.93
C ASN A 253 0.54 -4.15 -22.50
N GLY A 254 -0.38 -3.65 -21.66
CA GLY A 254 -1.46 -2.74 -22.03
C GLY A 254 -1.01 -1.28 -22.18
N ASP A 255 -1.95 -0.43 -22.58
CA ASP A 255 -1.69 1.00 -22.85
C ASP A 255 -1.87 1.89 -21.61
N ASP A 256 -2.62 1.43 -20.60
CA ASP A 256 -2.86 2.19 -19.37
C ASP A 256 -1.63 2.17 -18.45
N VAL A 257 -1.01 3.32 -18.30
CA VAL A 257 0.26 3.48 -17.57
C VAL A 257 0.16 3.05 -16.11
N LEU A 258 -0.93 3.43 -15.40
CA LEU A 258 -1.08 3.06 -13.99
C LEU A 258 -1.37 1.56 -13.81
N ARG A 259 -2.08 0.95 -14.75
CA ARG A 259 -2.28 -0.51 -14.75
C ARG A 259 -0.95 -1.24 -14.99
N ARG A 260 -0.13 -0.75 -15.92
CA ARG A 260 1.24 -1.28 -16.15
C ARG A 260 2.09 -1.24 -14.87
N TYR A 261 2.10 -0.11 -14.15
CA TYR A 261 2.88 0.04 -12.92
C TYR A 261 2.37 -0.88 -11.80
N ARG A 262 1.06 -1.01 -11.67
CA ARG A 262 0.44 -1.92 -10.73
C ARG A 262 0.74 -3.37 -11.08
N ALA A 263 0.72 -3.70 -12.37
CA ALA A 263 1.04 -5.03 -12.85
C ALA A 263 2.48 -5.44 -12.50
N ILE A 264 3.49 -4.64 -12.81
CA ILE A 264 4.88 -4.98 -12.48
C ILE A 264 5.13 -5.03 -10.97
N ALA A 265 4.51 -4.12 -10.18
CA ALA A 265 4.57 -4.15 -8.73
C ALA A 265 3.94 -5.43 -8.14
N THR A 266 2.98 -6.02 -8.85
CA THR A 266 2.33 -7.29 -8.49
C THR A 266 3.13 -8.50 -9.00
N ILE A 267 3.53 -8.51 -10.26
CA ILE A 267 4.26 -9.62 -10.90
C ILE A 267 5.53 -9.97 -10.11
N ARG A 268 6.26 -8.98 -9.59
CA ARG A 268 7.46 -9.21 -8.80
C ARG A 268 7.23 -10.06 -7.54
N LEU A 269 6.00 -10.19 -7.07
CA LEU A 269 5.60 -10.98 -5.89
C LEU A 269 5.39 -12.47 -6.23
N CYS A 270 5.43 -12.84 -7.52
CA CYS A 270 5.35 -14.23 -7.95
C CYS A 270 6.52 -15.03 -7.36
N THR A 271 6.23 -16.20 -6.79
CA THR A 271 7.25 -17.09 -6.22
C THR A 271 7.92 -17.98 -7.27
N GLY A 272 7.37 -18.03 -8.50
CA GLY A 272 7.95 -18.79 -9.61
C GLY A 272 9.14 -18.09 -10.28
N ASP A 273 9.77 -18.79 -11.23
CA ASP A 273 10.90 -18.26 -12.00
C ASP A 273 10.45 -17.26 -13.07
N ILE A 274 10.49 -15.98 -12.72
CA ILE A 274 10.21 -14.83 -13.58
C ILE A 274 11.46 -14.00 -13.88
N ASN A 275 12.66 -14.61 -13.75
CA ASN A 275 13.94 -13.90 -13.90
C ASN A 275 14.08 -13.20 -15.24
N ASP A 276 13.75 -13.85 -16.35
CA ASP A 276 13.85 -13.28 -17.69
C ASP A 276 12.94 -12.06 -17.86
N LEU A 277 11.71 -12.13 -17.33
CA LEU A 277 10.78 -11.01 -17.36
C LEU A 277 11.34 -9.83 -16.55
N LEU A 278 11.80 -10.06 -15.33
CA LEU A 278 12.33 -9.00 -14.47
C LEU A 278 13.62 -8.41 -15.05
N THR A 279 14.52 -9.22 -15.57
CA THR A 279 15.76 -8.77 -16.24
C THR A 279 15.44 -7.83 -17.40
N LYS A 280 14.48 -8.23 -18.26
CA LYS A 280 14.02 -7.38 -19.36
C LYS A 280 13.34 -6.09 -18.86
N ALA A 281 12.56 -6.17 -17.78
CA ALA A 281 11.85 -5.03 -17.23
C ALA A 281 12.78 -4.03 -16.50
N ILE A 282 13.91 -4.48 -15.96
CA ILE A 282 14.94 -3.58 -15.41
C ILE A 282 15.50 -2.65 -16.50
N GLU A 283 15.61 -3.13 -17.73
CA GLU A 283 16.12 -2.39 -18.86
C GLU A 283 15.09 -1.49 -19.53
N ASP A 284 13.84 -1.51 -19.09
CA ASP A 284 12.78 -0.66 -19.64
C ASP A 284 13.13 0.83 -19.50
N PHE A 285 12.77 1.61 -20.52
CA PHE A 285 12.91 3.07 -20.48
C PHE A 285 11.98 3.73 -19.48
N ASP A 286 10.88 3.08 -19.11
CA ASP A 286 9.98 3.58 -18.10
C ASP A 286 10.54 3.32 -16.69
N VAL A 287 10.87 4.43 -16.01
CA VAL A 287 11.50 4.41 -14.67
C VAL A 287 10.70 3.64 -13.64
N CYS A 288 9.37 3.72 -13.67
CA CYS A 288 8.51 3.02 -12.70
C CYS A 288 8.52 1.51 -12.92
N ILE A 289 8.56 1.06 -14.17
CA ILE A 289 8.68 -0.38 -14.50
C ILE A 289 10.05 -0.90 -14.07
N ALA A 290 11.13 -0.21 -14.45
CA ALA A 290 12.48 -0.58 -14.06
C ALA A 290 12.67 -0.59 -12.52
N TYR A 291 12.07 0.38 -11.81
CA TYR A 291 12.09 0.46 -10.35
C TYR A 291 11.52 -0.81 -9.69
N TRP A 292 10.30 -1.21 -10.04
CA TRP A 292 9.66 -2.37 -9.44
C TRP A 292 10.32 -3.69 -9.84
N ALA A 293 10.80 -3.79 -11.08
CA ALA A 293 11.56 -4.94 -11.54
C ALA A 293 12.87 -5.10 -10.76
N ALA A 294 13.62 -4.01 -10.54
CA ALA A 294 14.86 -4.02 -9.77
C ALA A 294 14.62 -4.45 -8.32
N ILE A 295 13.59 -3.92 -7.66
CA ILE A 295 13.21 -4.35 -6.30
C ILE A 295 12.86 -5.84 -6.29
N GLY A 296 12.11 -6.33 -7.27
CA GLY A 296 11.70 -7.72 -7.37
C GLY A 296 12.85 -8.69 -7.65
N SER A 297 13.90 -8.23 -8.29
CA SER A 297 15.05 -9.07 -8.70
C SER A 297 15.97 -9.49 -7.55
N GLY A 298 15.84 -8.90 -6.38
CA GLY A 298 16.60 -9.23 -5.18
C GLY A 298 16.03 -10.38 -4.34
N GLY A 299 15.05 -11.14 -4.82
CA GLY A 299 14.46 -12.25 -4.06
C GLY A 299 15.42 -13.45 -3.92
N PRO A 300 15.18 -14.36 -2.95
CA PRO A 300 16.10 -15.46 -2.58
C PRO A 300 16.34 -16.48 -3.70
N HIS A 301 15.58 -16.48 -4.79
CA HIS A 301 15.72 -17.38 -5.94
C HIS A 301 16.07 -16.67 -7.25
N ARG A 302 16.61 -15.43 -7.19
CA ARG A 302 16.72 -14.52 -8.36
C ARG A 302 18.13 -14.06 -8.63
N HIS A 303 19.09 -14.98 -8.65
CA HIS A 303 20.52 -14.66 -8.90
C HIS A 303 20.84 -14.22 -10.33
N ALA A 304 19.98 -14.52 -11.32
CA ALA A 304 20.21 -14.18 -12.74
C ALA A 304 20.21 -12.67 -13.01
N SER A 305 19.59 -11.87 -12.16
CA SER A 305 19.45 -10.42 -12.33
C SER A 305 20.63 -9.59 -11.80
N TYR A 306 21.69 -10.22 -11.25
CA TYR A 306 22.81 -9.49 -10.64
C TYR A 306 23.48 -8.51 -11.63
N LEU A 307 23.78 -8.96 -12.84
CA LEU A 307 24.43 -8.11 -13.85
C LEU A 307 23.56 -6.93 -14.28
N SER A 308 22.25 -7.16 -14.48
CA SER A 308 21.33 -6.08 -14.85
C SER A 308 21.15 -5.07 -13.72
N LEU A 309 21.16 -5.52 -12.45
CA LEU A 309 21.16 -4.62 -11.28
C LEU A 309 22.44 -3.81 -11.19
N MET A 310 23.61 -4.43 -11.43
CA MET A 310 24.90 -3.72 -11.46
C MET A 310 24.93 -2.65 -12.55
N GLN A 311 24.46 -2.96 -13.76
CA GLN A 311 24.34 -2.00 -14.85
C GLN A 311 23.37 -0.85 -14.51
N SER A 312 22.30 -1.15 -13.78
CA SER A 312 21.31 -0.16 -13.36
C SER A 312 21.87 0.86 -12.37
N LEU A 313 22.94 0.54 -11.62
CA LEU A 313 23.63 1.50 -10.75
C LEU A 313 24.31 2.64 -11.54
N GLU A 314 24.60 2.41 -12.83
CA GLU A 314 25.22 3.41 -13.69
C GLU A 314 24.21 4.25 -14.49
N ARG A 315 22.91 4.00 -14.36
CA ARG A 315 21.85 4.77 -15.06
C ARG A 315 21.73 6.20 -14.47
N TYR A 316 21.25 7.13 -15.29
CA TYR A 316 21.05 8.53 -14.87
C TYR A 316 20.00 8.70 -13.76
N SER A 317 18.96 7.85 -13.72
CA SER A 317 17.88 7.97 -12.73
C SER A 317 18.32 7.51 -11.34
N THR A 318 18.32 8.43 -10.38
CA THR A 318 18.54 8.12 -8.95
C THR A 318 17.53 7.10 -8.40
N THR A 319 16.29 7.16 -8.88
CA THR A 319 15.22 6.21 -8.51
C THR A 319 15.61 4.78 -8.86
N ILE A 320 16.13 4.57 -10.08
CA ILE A 320 16.58 3.24 -10.54
C ILE A 320 17.82 2.79 -9.77
N LYS A 321 18.79 3.69 -9.54
CA LYS A 321 19.98 3.38 -8.75
C LYS A 321 19.64 2.91 -7.35
N LEU A 322 18.74 3.60 -6.65
CA LEU A 322 18.26 3.20 -5.32
C LEU A 322 17.55 1.84 -5.33
N ALA A 323 16.70 1.60 -6.33
CA ALA A 323 16.01 0.32 -6.49
C ALA A 323 17.00 -0.83 -6.79
N ALA A 324 17.99 -0.59 -7.65
CA ALA A 324 19.05 -1.55 -7.97
C ALA A 324 19.92 -1.86 -6.75
N ALA A 325 20.33 -0.85 -5.99
CA ALA A 325 21.08 -1.04 -4.74
C ALA A 325 20.26 -1.88 -3.74
N ARG A 326 18.98 -1.61 -3.58
CA ARG A 326 18.08 -2.41 -2.74
C ARG A 326 17.95 -3.85 -3.23
N GLY A 327 17.78 -4.06 -4.54
CA GLY A 327 17.76 -5.40 -5.16
C GLY A 327 19.06 -6.17 -4.87
N LEU A 328 20.21 -5.52 -5.00
CA LEU A 328 21.53 -6.11 -4.71
C LEU A 328 21.70 -6.47 -3.23
N LEU A 329 21.22 -5.63 -2.31
CA LEU A 329 21.25 -5.95 -0.87
C LEU A 329 20.43 -7.22 -0.56
N ASN A 330 19.31 -7.42 -1.23
CA ASN A 330 18.46 -8.60 -1.04
C ASN A 330 19.06 -9.91 -1.61
N ILE A 331 20.04 -9.84 -2.51
CA ILE A 331 20.76 -11.02 -3.03
C ILE A 331 21.67 -11.66 -1.97
N SER A 332 21.98 -10.93 -0.90
CA SER A 332 22.72 -11.45 0.28
C SER A 332 24.08 -12.06 -0.03
N SER A 333 24.77 -11.64 -1.10
CA SER A 333 26.17 -11.99 -1.35
C SER A 333 27.10 -10.85 -0.89
N ALA A 334 28.33 -11.20 -0.47
CA ALA A 334 29.33 -10.18 -0.07
C ALA A 334 29.61 -9.17 -1.21
N HIS A 335 29.69 -9.61 -2.45
CA HIS A 335 29.92 -8.74 -3.60
C HIS A 335 28.73 -7.81 -3.89
N SER A 336 27.50 -8.33 -3.81
CA SER A 336 26.31 -7.49 -4.02
C SER A 336 26.14 -6.44 -2.92
N THR A 337 26.43 -6.79 -1.68
CA THR A 337 26.38 -5.87 -0.54
C THR A 337 27.40 -4.76 -0.68
N ILE A 338 28.66 -5.08 -1.04
CA ILE A 338 29.72 -4.08 -1.27
C ILE A 338 29.34 -3.14 -2.43
N ALA A 339 28.86 -3.68 -3.56
CA ALA A 339 28.43 -2.87 -4.70
C ALA A 339 27.27 -1.94 -4.37
N ALA A 340 26.27 -2.43 -3.64
CA ALA A 340 25.13 -1.64 -3.20
C ALA A 340 25.56 -0.51 -2.25
N GLN A 341 26.41 -0.82 -1.26
CA GLN A 341 26.90 0.18 -0.31
C GLN A 341 27.73 1.27 -1.01
N ALA A 342 28.66 0.90 -1.89
CA ALA A 342 29.46 1.84 -2.66
C ALA A 342 28.62 2.75 -3.55
N ALA A 343 27.49 2.25 -4.07
CA ALA A 343 26.56 3.06 -4.86
C ALA A 343 25.78 4.04 -3.97
N LEU A 344 25.30 3.58 -2.79
CA LEU A 344 24.60 4.44 -1.83
C LEU A 344 25.51 5.55 -1.30
N ASP A 345 26.76 5.24 -0.96
CA ASP A 345 27.74 6.21 -0.48
C ASP A 345 27.97 7.31 -1.53
N ARG A 346 28.12 6.94 -2.83
CA ARG A 346 28.25 7.93 -3.93
C ARG A 346 27.01 8.80 -4.13
N MET A 347 25.81 8.31 -3.79
CA MET A 347 24.58 9.11 -3.89
C MET A 347 24.38 10.07 -2.72
N THR A 348 25.00 9.80 -1.59
CA THR A 348 24.90 10.63 -0.37
C THR A 348 26.07 11.60 -0.23
N ASP A 349 27.16 11.42 -1.00
CA ASP A 349 28.30 12.33 -1.03
C ASP A 349 27.95 13.56 -1.88
N PRO A 350 28.00 14.79 -1.30
CA PRO A 350 27.69 16.02 -2.03
C PRO A 350 28.81 16.52 -2.95
N ASN A 351 29.96 15.80 -3.10
CA ASN A 351 31.08 16.21 -3.95
C ASN A 351 31.04 15.55 -5.33
#